data_cdf24c761bfd97fd9d49a362d80e8673
#
_entry.id   cdf24c761bfd97fd9d49a362d80e8673
#
_cell.length_a   1.000
_cell.length_b   1.000
_cell.length_c   1.000
_cell.angle_alpha   90.00
_cell.angle_beta   90.00
_cell.angle_gamma   90.00
#
_symmetry.space_group_name_H-M   'P 1'
#
loop_
_entity.id
_entity.type
_entity.pdbx_description
1 polymer ?
#
loop_
_entity_poly.entity_id
_entity_poly.type
_entity_poly.pdbx_seq_one_letter_code
_entity_poly.pdbx_strand_id
1 'polypeptide(L)'
;IHILGKLDEIQSDKEKKMLADRIEHYLSGAQEIFVMDVPEHVEKLAQHFSERIQHQGFSYKNEWQEKEQVVAKKGDEDFQEVDLQSIEMEDVREVGAEWLCKQTLEELGVGDFLRSLNWSERQVETALIQLISRAVYPASERKTILWIKENSAVSELFNRQPDTIDRFKLYQMSRMFYKEKEGLEKHLSEKTNELFDLEDKIILYDLTNMYFEGRKAGSELARYGRSKQKRSDACLVTLALVVNVDGFVKYSHIYRGNIADCKTLKNTLADLNRSTSYSEREPIVVIDAGIASEDNLKLIRSEGYSYVCVSRSRLKDYQFCETEEVHLEDKQGNPIDVRWIESEEGGDQYLHVHSQMKAVKESSMNDHFSEHYEEELNNVALTLHKKGGIKKYGKVMERLGRIKERYPAANKHYEIEVEKKGDLAVNLQWKRKTLSGLSGEGEYLLRTSLEQKDKKLVWDIYNTIRNIEEVFRVLKMDLELRPDFHQKDKNTMAHLFLGVLAYSIVNTVRRKLKKQGIHDSWSNLIRIMNTQKTGTISMKQREGKKVHIRICSKPRMEVQKIYKAMGYEMMPFYRKKFVFPES
;
A
#
# COMPACT_ATOMS: atom_id res chain seq x y z
N ILE A 1 -27.40 21.25 5.67
CA ILE A 1 -27.24 22.16 6.83
C ILE A 1 -28.64 22.47 7.35
N HIS A 2 -29.01 21.95 8.53
CA HIS A 2 -30.26 22.30 9.15
C HIS A 2 -30.09 23.56 10.00
N ILE A 3 -30.91 24.57 9.75
CA ILE A 3 -30.95 25.80 10.54
C ILE A 3 -31.89 25.53 11.71
N LEU A 4 -31.37 25.46 12.93
CA LEU A 4 -32.12 25.15 14.14
C LEU A 4 -32.95 26.34 14.66
N GLY A 5 -32.81 27.52 14.08
CA GLY A 5 -33.47 28.76 14.52
C GLY A 5 -32.67 29.53 15.56
N LYS A 6 -33.32 30.46 16.29
CA LYS A 6 -32.70 31.18 17.41
C LYS A 6 -32.70 30.29 18.66
N LEU A 7 -31.54 30.13 19.28
CA LEU A 7 -31.32 29.32 20.48
C LEU A 7 -31.24 30.27 21.70
N ASP A 8 -32.37 30.90 22.04
CA ASP A 8 -32.43 31.91 23.12
C ASP A 8 -32.18 31.30 24.52
N GLU A 9 -32.29 29.96 24.65
CA GLU A 9 -32.09 29.21 25.90
C GLU A 9 -30.63 28.77 26.12
N ILE A 10 -29.75 28.95 25.15
CA ILE A 10 -28.33 28.55 25.22
C ILE A 10 -27.46 29.79 25.41
N GLN A 11 -26.85 29.90 26.57
CA GLN A 11 -26.13 31.11 26.98
C GLN A 11 -24.61 31.03 26.77
N SER A 12 -24.02 29.86 26.53
CA SER A 12 -22.57 29.69 26.40
C SER A 12 -22.17 28.85 25.19
N ASP A 13 -20.97 29.11 24.65
CA ASP A 13 -20.39 28.30 23.56
C ASP A 13 -20.10 26.85 24.01
N LYS A 14 -19.92 26.61 25.29
CA LYS A 14 -19.78 25.28 25.88
C LYS A 14 -21.10 24.50 25.76
N GLU A 15 -22.23 25.11 26.07
CA GLU A 15 -23.56 24.49 25.92
C GLU A 15 -23.93 24.26 24.45
N LYS A 16 -23.57 25.16 23.54
CA LYS A 16 -23.74 24.94 22.09
C LYS A 16 -23.00 23.69 21.61
N LYS A 17 -21.78 23.50 22.09
CA LYS A 17 -20.98 22.31 21.75
C LYS A 17 -21.60 21.06 22.35
N MET A 18 -22.02 21.09 23.61
CA MET A 18 -22.72 19.98 24.27
C MET A 18 -24.03 19.63 23.54
N LEU A 19 -24.79 20.63 23.09
CA LEU A 19 -26.01 20.43 22.30
C LEU A 19 -25.70 19.74 20.96
N ALA A 20 -24.67 20.18 20.24
CA ALA A 20 -24.27 19.58 18.98
C ALA A 20 -23.83 18.12 19.18
N ASP A 21 -23.00 17.84 20.18
CA ASP A 21 -22.51 16.50 20.50
C ASP A 21 -23.69 15.56 20.90
N ARG A 22 -24.71 16.07 21.65
CA ARG A 22 -25.89 15.29 22.02
C ARG A 22 -26.84 15.04 20.84
N ILE A 23 -27.06 16.01 19.98
CA ILE A 23 -27.84 15.80 18.74
C ILE A 23 -27.16 14.75 17.87
N GLU A 24 -25.82 14.82 17.70
CA GLU A 24 -25.07 13.82 16.96
C GLU A 24 -25.18 12.42 17.59
N HIS A 25 -25.20 12.36 18.93
CA HIS A 25 -25.39 11.11 19.66
C HIS A 25 -26.78 10.49 19.38
N TYR A 26 -27.88 11.27 19.50
CA TYR A 26 -29.24 10.79 19.21
C TYR A 26 -29.43 10.38 17.75
N LEU A 27 -28.80 11.08 16.81
CA LEU A 27 -28.90 10.76 15.40
C LEU A 27 -28.06 9.53 15.00
N SER A 28 -26.99 9.22 15.77
CA SER A 28 -26.11 8.08 15.51
C SER A 28 -26.58 6.77 16.11
N GLY A 29 -27.52 6.79 17.06
CA GLY A 29 -28.01 5.61 17.78
C GLY A 29 -26.95 4.90 18.63
N ALA A 30 -25.89 5.61 19.04
CA ALA A 30 -24.79 5.06 19.83
C ALA A 30 -25.26 4.80 21.29
N GLN A 31 -24.92 3.64 21.86
CA GLN A 31 -25.13 3.38 23.28
C GLN A 31 -24.12 4.19 24.12
N GLU A 32 -24.59 4.82 25.18
CA GLU A 32 -23.75 5.58 26.13
C GLU A 32 -22.75 4.66 26.81
N ILE A 33 -21.46 4.98 26.69
CA ILE A 33 -20.37 4.34 27.44
C ILE A 33 -19.93 5.24 28.64
N PHE A 34 -20.28 6.53 28.62
CA PHE A 34 -20.01 7.46 29.72
C PHE A 34 -21.20 8.40 29.94
N VAL A 35 -21.65 8.49 31.16
CA VAL A 35 -22.64 9.49 31.60
C VAL A 35 -21.93 10.84 31.60
N MET A 36 -22.18 11.68 30.60
CA MET A 36 -21.81 13.09 30.64
C MET A 36 -22.88 13.83 31.48
N ASP A 37 -22.44 14.67 32.40
CA ASP A 37 -23.32 15.56 33.17
C ASP A 37 -23.78 16.70 32.24
N VAL A 38 -24.88 16.48 31.52
CA VAL A 38 -25.46 17.42 30.56
C VAL A 38 -26.60 18.13 31.22
N PRO A 39 -26.67 19.48 31.20
CA PRO A 39 -27.78 20.22 31.75
C PRO A 39 -29.13 19.77 31.15
N GLU A 40 -30.17 19.62 31.98
CA GLU A 40 -31.47 19.08 31.56
C GLU A 40 -32.12 19.84 30.38
N HIS A 41 -31.94 21.17 30.33
CA HIS A 41 -32.43 21.98 29.21
C HIS A 41 -31.70 21.67 27.89
N VAL A 42 -30.40 21.43 27.94
CA VAL A 42 -29.60 21.04 26.75
C VAL A 42 -30.02 19.66 26.24
N GLU A 43 -30.30 18.72 27.15
CA GLU A 43 -30.77 17.38 26.83
C GLU A 43 -32.14 17.39 26.16
N LYS A 44 -33.10 18.16 26.70
CA LYS A 44 -34.45 18.34 26.13
C LYS A 44 -34.39 18.97 24.72
N LEU A 45 -33.53 19.96 24.54
CA LEU A 45 -33.32 20.58 23.22
C LEU A 45 -32.68 19.59 22.24
N ALA A 46 -31.71 18.77 22.68
CA ALA A 46 -31.08 17.76 21.85
C ALA A 46 -32.07 16.71 21.35
N GLN A 47 -32.95 16.22 22.25
CA GLN A 47 -34.03 15.30 21.88
C GLN A 47 -34.98 15.93 20.86
N HIS A 48 -35.50 17.12 21.16
CA HIS A 48 -36.43 17.84 20.29
C HIS A 48 -35.84 18.07 18.88
N PHE A 49 -34.60 18.53 18.80
CA PHE A 49 -33.97 18.76 17.48
C PHE A 49 -33.61 17.46 16.77
N SER A 50 -33.21 16.42 17.46
CA SER A 50 -32.93 15.12 16.82
C SER A 50 -34.20 14.50 16.25
N GLU A 51 -35.32 14.53 16.95
CA GLU A 51 -36.64 14.11 16.46
C GLU A 51 -37.08 14.92 15.25
N ARG A 52 -36.92 16.25 15.29
CA ARG A 52 -37.25 17.13 14.17
C ARG A 52 -36.38 16.86 12.94
N ILE A 53 -35.10 16.63 13.14
CA ILE A 53 -34.16 16.27 12.04
C ILE A 53 -34.51 14.89 11.46
N GLN A 54 -34.86 13.92 12.33
CA GLN A 54 -35.31 12.60 11.89
C GLN A 54 -36.65 12.70 11.12
N HIS A 55 -37.59 13.44 11.58
CA HIS A 55 -38.88 13.65 10.89
C HIS A 55 -38.71 14.38 9.56
N GLN A 56 -37.89 15.43 9.50
CA GLN A 56 -37.60 16.12 8.23
C GLN A 56 -36.79 15.21 7.27
N GLY A 57 -35.86 14.43 7.79
CA GLY A 57 -35.13 13.42 7.01
C GLY A 57 -36.01 12.27 6.52
N PHE A 58 -37.05 11.91 7.29
CA PHE A 58 -38.06 10.90 6.90
C PHE A 58 -39.00 11.43 5.82
N SER A 59 -39.39 12.71 5.87
CA SER A 59 -40.23 13.32 4.83
C SER A 59 -39.54 13.31 3.47
N TYR A 60 -38.24 13.64 3.41
CA TYR A 60 -37.46 13.52 2.16
C TYR A 60 -37.22 12.05 1.74
N LYS A 61 -37.08 11.10 2.69
CA LYS A 61 -36.85 9.68 2.38
C LYS A 61 -38.09 8.96 1.86
N ASN A 62 -39.27 9.25 2.40
CA ASN A 62 -40.52 8.60 1.99
C ASN A 62 -40.98 9.05 0.59
N GLU A 63 -40.67 10.27 0.16
CA GLU A 63 -40.99 10.71 -1.21
C GLU A 63 -40.19 9.96 -2.30
N TRP A 64 -39.01 9.42 -1.98
CA TRP A 64 -38.20 8.66 -2.91
C TRP A 64 -38.54 7.16 -2.97
N GLN A 65 -39.19 6.59 -1.94
CA GLN A 65 -39.49 5.16 -1.86
C GLN A 65 -40.85 4.75 -2.43
N GLU A 66 -41.81 5.66 -2.56
CA GLU A 66 -43.18 5.33 -2.96
C GLU A 66 -43.55 5.60 -4.42
N LYS A 67 -42.65 6.09 -5.27
CA LYS A 67 -42.97 6.36 -6.68
C LYS A 67 -42.25 5.40 -7.62
N GLU A 68 -43.07 4.70 -8.42
CA GLU A 68 -42.72 3.67 -9.39
C GLU A 68 -41.33 3.82 -10.03
N GLN A 69 -40.40 2.92 -9.67
CA GLN A 69 -39.17 2.70 -10.45
C GLN A 69 -39.55 2.02 -11.79
N VAL A 70 -39.78 2.78 -12.81
CA VAL A 70 -39.82 2.22 -14.15
C VAL A 70 -38.38 1.98 -14.59
N VAL A 71 -37.89 0.77 -14.39
CA VAL A 71 -36.65 0.32 -15.04
C VAL A 71 -36.99 0.07 -16.51
N ALA A 72 -36.71 1.04 -17.36
CA ALA A 72 -36.90 0.88 -18.81
C ALA A 72 -36.00 -0.26 -19.31
N LYS A 73 -36.59 -1.33 -19.85
CA LYS A 73 -35.84 -2.37 -20.55
C LYS A 73 -35.28 -1.77 -21.86
N LYS A 74 -34.08 -2.24 -22.24
CA LYS A 74 -33.44 -1.82 -23.50
C LYS A 74 -34.35 -2.18 -24.68
N GLY A 75 -34.94 -1.16 -25.32
CA GLY A 75 -35.79 -1.33 -26.53
C GLY A 75 -37.14 -0.66 -26.46
N ASP A 76 -37.65 -0.25 -25.30
CA ASP A 76 -38.91 0.47 -25.21
C ASP A 76 -38.72 1.95 -25.54
N GLU A 77 -39.45 2.45 -26.55
CA GLU A 77 -39.47 3.87 -26.89
C GLU A 77 -40.31 4.62 -25.85
N ASP A 78 -39.78 5.70 -25.29
CA ASP A 78 -40.43 6.55 -24.28
C ASP A 78 -40.36 8.02 -24.73
N PHE A 79 -41.24 8.39 -25.62
CA PHE A 79 -41.36 9.77 -26.13
C PHE A 79 -42.12 10.62 -25.10
N GLN A 80 -41.53 11.75 -24.73
CA GLN A 80 -42.07 12.69 -23.75
C GLN A 80 -41.96 14.12 -24.30
N GLU A 81 -43.03 14.92 -24.17
CA GLU A 81 -42.97 16.36 -24.42
C GLU A 81 -42.33 17.05 -23.22
N VAL A 82 -41.16 17.64 -23.42
CA VAL A 82 -40.38 18.29 -22.37
C VAL A 82 -39.95 19.70 -22.77
N ASP A 83 -39.83 20.59 -21.78
CA ASP A 83 -39.24 21.90 -21.97
C ASP A 83 -37.71 21.79 -21.95
N LEU A 84 -37.09 21.98 -23.11
CA LEU A 84 -35.63 21.90 -23.26
C LEU A 84 -34.88 22.98 -22.47
N GLN A 85 -35.54 24.14 -22.21
CA GLN A 85 -34.91 25.20 -21.38
C GLN A 85 -34.90 24.88 -19.91
N SER A 86 -35.70 23.91 -19.45
CA SER A 86 -35.75 23.44 -18.07
C SER A 86 -34.76 22.32 -17.77
N ILE A 87 -33.92 21.92 -18.74
CA ILE A 87 -32.96 20.83 -18.55
C ILE A 87 -31.86 21.27 -17.58
N GLU A 88 -31.74 20.54 -16.47
CA GLU A 88 -30.69 20.70 -15.47
C GLU A 88 -29.95 19.38 -15.28
N MET A 89 -28.67 19.44 -14.95
CA MET A 89 -27.88 18.26 -14.61
C MET A 89 -27.38 18.36 -13.17
N GLU A 90 -27.76 17.40 -12.35
CA GLU A 90 -27.52 17.41 -10.91
C GLU A 90 -26.80 16.11 -10.48
N ASP A 91 -26.22 16.14 -9.28
CA ASP A 91 -25.63 14.98 -8.59
C ASP A 91 -24.69 14.17 -9.48
N VAL A 92 -23.73 14.84 -10.12
CA VAL A 92 -22.72 14.22 -10.99
C VAL A 92 -21.67 13.54 -10.14
N ARG A 93 -21.49 12.21 -10.30
CA ARG A 93 -20.57 11.38 -9.51
C ARG A 93 -19.69 10.53 -10.38
N GLU A 94 -18.51 10.19 -9.89
CA GLU A 94 -17.60 9.21 -10.48
C GLU A 94 -18.17 7.80 -10.33
N VAL A 95 -17.93 6.94 -11.34
CA VAL A 95 -18.46 5.56 -11.32
C VAL A 95 -17.55 4.55 -12.04
N GLY A 96 -16.70 5.01 -12.96
CA GLY A 96 -15.97 4.09 -13.83
C GLY A 96 -14.93 3.25 -13.09
N ALA A 97 -14.15 3.86 -12.22
CA ALA A 97 -13.15 3.14 -11.43
C ALA A 97 -13.81 2.20 -10.41
N GLU A 98 -14.87 2.65 -9.77
CA GLU A 98 -15.65 1.85 -8.83
C GLU A 98 -16.29 0.63 -9.50
N TRP A 99 -16.81 0.81 -10.72
CA TRP A 99 -17.40 -0.27 -11.50
C TRP A 99 -16.35 -1.30 -11.95
N LEU A 100 -15.17 -0.85 -12.35
CA LEU A 100 -14.03 -1.71 -12.65
C LEU A 100 -13.66 -2.57 -11.43
N CYS A 101 -13.50 -1.94 -10.27
CA CYS A 101 -13.15 -2.64 -9.02
C CYS A 101 -14.26 -3.59 -8.55
N LYS A 102 -15.55 -3.22 -8.72
CA LYS A 102 -16.68 -4.08 -8.35
C LYS A 102 -16.66 -5.38 -9.16
N GLN A 103 -16.54 -5.29 -10.48
CA GLN A 103 -16.49 -6.48 -11.35
C GLN A 103 -15.25 -7.35 -11.04
N THR A 104 -14.11 -6.72 -10.69
CA THR A 104 -12.92 -7.46 -10.24
C THR A 104 -13.17 -8.21 -8.93
N LEU A 105 -13.89 -7.62 -7.97
CA LEU A 105 -14.25 -8.30 -6.72
C LEU A 105 -15.25 -9.44 -6.93
N GLU A 106 -16.14 -9.31 -7.90
CA GLU A 106 -17.07 -10.37 -8.32
C GLU A 106 -16.29 -11.55 -8.93
N GLU A 107 -15.33 -11.27 -9.82
CA GLU A 107 -14.45 -12.28 -10.41
C GLU A 107 -13.58 -12.99 -9.37
N LEU A 108 -13.07 -12.24 -8.38
CA LEU A 108 -12.33 -12.80 -7.24
C LEU A 108 -13.23 -13.55 -6.24
N GLY A 109 -14.55 -13.51 -6.38
CA GLY A 109 -15.49 -14.21 -5.53
C GLY A 109 -15.51 -13.75 -4.07
N VAL A 110 -15.04 -12.50 -3.79
CA VAL A 110 -14.91 -12.00 -2.41
C VAL A 110 -16.28 -11.92 -1.72
N GLY A 111 -17.32 -11.47 -2.43
CA GLY A 111 -18.68 -11.39 -1.88
C GLY A 111 -19.22 -12.76 -1.47
N ASP A 112 -19.04 -13.78 -2.31
CA ASP A 112 -19.52 -15.14 -2.04
C ASP A 112 -18.75 -15.77 -0.88
N PHE A 113 -17.44 -15.53 -0.81
CA PHE A 113 -16.65 -15.97 0.34
C PHE A 113 -17.14 -15.36 1.66
N LEU A 114 -17.43 -14.06 1.70
CA LEU A 114 -17.97 -13.40 2.91
C LEU A 114 -19.36 -13.95 3.29
N ARG A 115 -20.23 -14.24 2.30
CA ARG A 115 -21.52 -14.89 2.53
C ARG A 115 -21.35 -16.28 3.14
N SER A 116 -20.36 -17.05 2.68
CA SER A 116 -20.06 -18.39 3.24
C SER A 116 -19.65 -18.34 4.72
N LEU A 117 -19.14 -17.19 5.19
CA LEU A 117 -18.83 -16.91 6.60
C LEU A 117 -20.04 -16.39 7.39
N ASN A 118 -21.26 -16.49 6.85
CA ASN A 118 -22.51 -16.02 7.45
C ASN A 118 -22.56 -14.49 7.68
N TRP A 119 -21.85 -13.71 6.87
CA TRP A 119 -22.03 -12.27 6.89
C TRP A 119 -23.38 -11.91 6.26
N SER A 120 -24.12 -11.00 6.90
CA SER A 120 -25.37 -10.50 6.31
C SER A 120 -25.09 -9.73 5.01
N GLU A 121 -26.05 -9.72 4.08
CA GLU A 121 -25.89 -9.01 2.80
C GLU A 121 -25.48 -7.54 2.99
N ARG A 122 -26.05 -6.90 3.99
CA ARG A 122 -25.70 -5.53 4.36
C ARG A 122 -24.24 -5.35 4.80
N GLN A 123 -23.68 -6.34 5.48
CA GLN A 123 -22.25 -6.36 5.85
C GLN A 123 -21.38 -6.61 4.62
N VAL A 124 -21.75 -7.58 3.77
CA VAL A 124 -21.04 -7.87 2.53
C VAL A 124 -20.97 -6.64 1.63
N GLU A 125 -22.11 -5.99 1.35
CA GLU A 125 -22.15 -4.76 0.55
C GLU A 125 -21.27 -3.65 1.14
N THR A 126 -21.37 -3.40 2.45
CA THR A 126 -20.56 -2.36 3.12
C THR A 126 -19.07 -2.68 3.04
N ALA A 127 -18.70 -3.95 3.17
CA ALA A 127 -17.33 -4.43 3.07
C ALA A 127 -16.77 -4.25 1.64
N LEU A 128 -17.55 -4.63 0.61
CA LEU A 128 -17.16 -4.43 -0.78
C LEU A 128 -17.04 -2.94 -1.15
N ILE A 129 -17.98 -2.10 -0.69
CA ILE A 129 -17.88 -0.64 -0.83
C ILE A 129 -16.58 -0.12 -0.21
N GLN A 130 -16.21 -0.60 0.97
CA GLN A 130 -14.97 -0.19 1.62
C GLN A 130 -13.72 -0.63 0.87
N LEU A 131 -13.69 -1.86 0.33
CA LEU A 131 -12.56 -2.34 -0.48
C LEU A 131 -12.41 -1.54 -1.77
N ILE A 132 -13.52 -1.28 -2.48
CA ILE A 132 -13.52 -0.44 -3.68
C ILE A 132 -13.03 0.96 -3.34
N SER A 133 -13.59 1.57 -2.29
CA SER A 133 -13.17 2.90 -1.85
C SER A 133 -11.67 2.93 -1.52
N ARG A 134 -11.14 1.91 -0.86
CA ARG A 134 -9.71 1.84 -0.53
C ARG A 134 -8.82 1.71 -1.76
N ALA A 135 -9.28 1.02 -2.81
CA ALA A 135 -8.55 0.87 -4.06
C ALA A 135 -8.59 2.15 -4.92
N VAL A 136 -9.74 2.84 -4.98
CA VAL A 136 -9.97 4.00 -5.86
C VAL A 136 -9.58 5.32 -5.21
N TYR A 137 -9.94 5.50 -3.94
CA TYR A 137 -9.71 6.71 -3.15
C TYR A 137 -9.09 6.34 -1.79
N PRO A 138 -7.78 6.05 -1.76
CA PRO A 138 -7.08 5.71 -0.53
C PRO A 138 -7.02 6.90 0.43
N ALA A 139 -7.85 6.87 1.46
CA ALA A 139 -7.98 7.94 2.43
C ALA A 139 -8.35 7.41 3.82
N SER A 140 -8.40 8.29 4.83
CA SER A 140 -8.98 7.94 6.14
C SER A 140 -10.48 7.70 6.02
N GLU A 141 -11.04 6.89 6.92
CA GLU A 141 -12.47 6.54 6.91
C GLU A 141 -13.36 7.78 6.92
N ARG A 142 -12.94 8.86 7.60
CA ARG A 142 -13.66 10.14 7.60
C ARG A 142 -13.71 10.77 6.21
N LYS A 143 -12.58 10.82 5.50
CA LYS A 143 -12.53 11.35 4.13
C LYS A 143 -13.25 10.43 3.15
N THR A 144 -13.14 9.11 3.34
CA THR A 144 -13.85 8.11 2.53
C THR A 144 -15.37 8.31 2.59
N ILE A 145 -15.94 8.56 3.79
CA ILE A 145 -17.38 8.82 3.90
C ILE A 145 -17.79 10.11 3.18
N LEU A 146 -17.00 11.18 3.25
CA LEU A 146 -17.29 12.41 2.50
C LEU A 146 -17.23 12.13 0.99
N TRP A 147 -16.20 11.42 0.53
CA TRP A 147 -16.07 11.05 -0.86
C TRP A 147 -17.24 10.17 -1.36
N ILE A 148 -17.68 9.18 -0.59
CA ILE A 148 -18.86 8.35 -0.91
C ILE A 148 -20.13 9.22 -1.04
N LYS A 149 -20.28 10.24 -0.17
CA LYS A 149 -21.46 11.09 -0.16
C LYS A 149 -21.49 12.15 -1.27
N GLU A 150 -20.33 12.67 -1.62
CA GLU A 150 -20.20 13.87 -2.46
C GLU A 150 -19.70 13.58 -3.87
N ASN A 151 -18.81 12.60 -4.04
CA ASN A 151 -18.08 12.41 -5.30
C ASN A 151 -18.36 11.09 -6.00
N SER A 152 -18.61 10.00 -5.24
CA SER A 152 -18.63 8.65 -5.77
C SER A 152 -20.04 8.07 -5.87
N ALA A 153 -20.28 7.28 -6.89
CA ALA A 153 -21.49 6.48 -7.03
C ALA A 153 -21.33 5.04 -6.51
N VAL A 154 -20.25 4.75 -5.74
CA VAL A 154 -19.98 3.40 -5.28
C VAL A 154 -21.14 2.77 -4.51
N SER A 155 -21.85 3.52 -3.69
CA SER A 155 -23.03 3.04 -2.95
C SER A 155 -24.19 2.66 -3.88
N GLU A 156 -24.37 3.38 -5.00
CA GLU A 156 -25.41 3.10 -5.99
C GLU A 156 -25.19 1.77 -6.72
N LEU A 157 -23.93 1.34 -6.86
CA LEU A 157 -23.58 0.04 -7.45
C LEU A 157 -24.08 -1.15 -6.61
N PHE A 158 -24.44 -0.90 -5.35
CA PHE A 158 -25.01 -1.85 -4.40
C PHE A 158 -26.45 -1.48 -3.99
N ASN A 159 -27.11 -0.61 -4.76
CA ASN A 159 -28.46 -0.09 -4.45
C ASN A 159 -28.59 0.47 -3.02
N ARG A 160 -27.53 1.10 -2.52
CA ARG A 160 -27.46 1.68 -1.17
C ARG A 160 -27.48 3.20 -1.22
N GLN A 161 -28.17 3.79 -0.25
CA GLN A 161 -28.09 5.23 -0.05
C GLN A 161 -26.76 5.59 0.63
N PRO A 162 -26.04 6.63 0.19
CA PRO A 162 -24.74 7.02 0.75
C PRO A 162 -24.82 7.30 2.26
N ASP A 163 -25.90 7.89 2.74
CA ASP A 163 -26.11 8.23 4.16
C ASP A 163 -26.27 7.02 5.09
N THR A 164 -26.52 5.84 4.54
CA THR A 164 -26.60 4.60 5.33
C THR A 164 -25.23 4.05 5.71
N ILE A 165 -24.15 4.64 5.16
CA ILE A 165 -22.77 4.25 5.41
C ILE A 165 -22.12 5.31 6.28
N ASP A 166 -21.61 4.91 7.44
CA ASP A 166 -20.92 5.77 8.38
C ASP A 166 -19.48 5.26 8.67
N ARG A 167 -18.66 6.13 9.28
CA ARG A 167 -17.26 5.82 9.59
C ARG A 167 -17.09 4.62 10.54
N PHE A 168 -18.04 4.42 11.47
CA PHE A 168 -17.93 3.32 12.44
C PHE A 168 -18.17 1.98 11.78
N LYS A 169 -19.09 1.92 10.79
CA LYS A 169 -19.31 0.74 9.96
C LYS A 169 -18.06 0.41 9.14
N LEU A 170 -17.39 1.41 8.55
CA LEU A 170 -16.13 1.19 7.84
C LEU A 170 -15.04 0.63 8.77
N TYR A 171 -14.84 1.21 9.97
CA TYR A 171 -13.94 0.64 10.97
C TYR A 171 -14.32 -0.77 11.40
N GLN A 172 -15.60 -1.04 11.53
CA GLN A 172 -16.09 -2.38 11.87
C GLN A 172 -15.75 -3.38 10.77
N MET A 173 -16.01 -3.04 9.50
CA MET A 173 -15.70 -3.91 8.36
C MET A 173 -14.20 -4.18 8.26
N SER A 174 -13.34 -3.18 8.40
CA SER A 174 -11.89 -3.38 8.42
C SER A 174 -11.45 -4.40 9.48
N ARG A 175 -12.01 -4.31 10.70
CA ARG A 175 -11.71 -5.25 11.78
C ARG A 175 -12.27 -6.64 11.53
N MET A 176 -13.44 -6.74 10.91
CA MET A 176 -14.02 -8.01 10.50
C MET A 176 -13.17 -8.69 9.42
N PHE A 177 -12.71 -7.95 8.41
CA PHE A 177 -11.75 -8.46 7.44
C PHE A 177 -10.48 -9.01 8.10
N TYR A 178 -9.91 -8.27 9.05
CA TYR A 178 -8.71 -8.73 9.75
C TYR A 178 -8.96 -9.97 10.60
N LYS A 179 -10.16 -10.16 11.14
CA LYS A 179 -10.54 -11.37 11.86
C LYS A 179 -10.57 -12.60 10.95
N GLU A 180 -11.02 -12.42 9.71
CA GLU A 180 -11.11 -13.49 8.69
C GLU A 180 -9.87 -13.56 7.78
N LYS A 181 -8.74 -12.96 8.23
CA LYS A 181 -7.52 -12.78 7.43
C LYS A 181 -7.04 -14.06 6.77
N GLU A 182 -6.87 -15.14 7.53
CA GLU A 182 -6.31 -16.39 7.04
C GLU A 182 -7.18 -17.00 5.94
N GLY A 183 -8.50 -17.03 6.15
CA GLY A 183 -9.46 -17.50 5.16
C GLY A 183 -9.48 -16.66 3.89
N LEU A 184 -9.41 -15.33 4.03
CA LEU A 184 -9.38 -14.40 2.89
C LEU A 184 -8.07 -14.53 2.08
N GLU A 185 -6.93 -14.65 2.72
CA GLU A 185 -5.64 -14.84 2.04
C GLU A 185 -5.64 -16.16 1.26
N LYS A 186 -6.12 -17.24 1.88
CA LYS A 186 -6.26 -18.55 1.23
C LYS A 186 -7.20 -18.48 0.03
N HIS A 187 -8.41 -17.92 0.20
CA HIS A 187 -9.40 -17.77 -0.86
C HIS A 187 -8.84 -16.96 -2.05
N LEU A 188 -8.22 -15.81 -1.79
CA LEU A 188 -7.64 -14.97 -2.83
C LEU A 188 -6.45 -15.66 -3.52
N SER A 189 -5.64 -16.42 -2.77
CA SER A 189 -4.55 -17.20 -3.35
C SER A 189 -5.07 -18.26 -4.31
N GLU A 190 -6.08 -19.05 -3.91
CA GLU A 190 -6.69 -20.07 -4.74
C GLU A 190 -7.36 -19.47 -5.97
N LYS A 191 -8.15 -18.40 -5.80
CA LYS A 191 -8.82 -17.71 -6.91
C LYS A 191 -7.88 -17.08 -7.92
N THR A 192 -6.80 -16.45 -7.47
CA THR A 192 -5.81 -15.88 -8.39
C THR A 192 -5.01 -16.96 -9.10
N ASN A 193 -4.73 -18.10 -8.46
CA ASN A 193 -4.10 -19.24 -9.12
C ASN A 193 -5.00 -19.82 -10.23
N GLU A 194 -6.30 -19.97 -9.94
CA GLU A 194 -7.30 -20.42 -10.92
C GLU A 194 -7.41 -19.44 -12.10
N LEU A 195 -7.57 -18.13 -11.84
CA LEU A 195 -7.79 -17.10 -12.86
C LEU A 195 -6.60 -16.91 -13.82
N PHE A 196 -5.39 -17.14 -13.35
CA PHE A 196 -4.18 -16.82 -14.10
C PHE A 196 -3.36 -18.04 -14.46
N ASP A 197 -3.79 -19.24 -14.08
CA ASP A 197 -3.08 -20.51 -14.24
C ASP A 197 -1.67 -20.41 -13.64
N LEU A 198 -1.61 -20.08 -12.34
CA LEU A 198 -0.35 -19.86 -11.64
C LEU A 198 0.08 -21.11 -10.87
N GLU A 199 1.36 -21.46 -11.03
CA GLU A 199 2.04 -22.42 -10.18
C GLU A 199 2.96 -21.65 -9.22
N ASP A 200 2.74 -21.77 -7.91
CA ASP A 200 3.52 -21.08 -6.89
C ASP A 200 4.88 -21.76 -6.63
N LYS A 201 5.67 -21.99 -7.70
CA LYS A 201 6.99 -22.61 -7.64
C LYS A 201 8.05 -21.72 -6.99
N ILE A 202 7.85 -20.42 -7.03
CA ILE A 202 8.76 -19.42 -6.47
C ILE A 202 7.95 -18.47 -5.60
N ILE A 203 8.37 -18.32 -4.36
CA ILE A 203 7.80 -17.39 -3.40
C ILE A 203 8.85 -16.36 -2.96
N LEU A 204 8.42 -15.12 -2.89
CA LEU A 204 9.26 -13.99 -2.51
C LEU A 204 8.84 -13.54 -1.11
N TYR A 205 9.79 -13.44 -0.21
CA TYR A 205 9.56 -12.96 1.14
C TYR A 205 10.39 -11.72 1.44
N ASP A 206 9.75 -10.65 1.86
CA ASP A 206 10.42 -9.43 2.33
C ASP A 206 9.53 -8.68 3.34
N LEU A 207 10.14 -7.70 4.02
CA LEU A 207 9.53 -6.85 5.02
C LEU A 207 9.63 -5.38 4.62
N THR A 208 8.61 -4.63 5.04
CA THR A 208 8.65 -3.18 4.87
C THR A 208 8.12 -2.47 6.10
N ASN A 209 8.64 -1.25 6.33
CA ASN A 209 8.23 -0.44 7.45
C ASN A 209 7.18 0.57 7.00
N MET A 210 6.13 0.71 7.83
CA MET A 210 5.16 1.80 7.78
C MET A 210 5.39 2.67 9.00
N TYR A 211 5.32 3.99 8.84
CA TYR A 211 5.51 4.92 9.97
C TYR A 211 4.18 5.51 10.41
N PHE A 212 4.15 5.85 11.68
CA PHE A 212 3.01 6.51 12.30
C PHE A 212 3.20 8.01 12.36
N GLU A 213 2.11 8.74 12.26
CA GLU A 213 2.08 10.14 12.66
C GLU A 213 1.44 10.28 14.05
N GLY A 214 2.01 11.18 14.86
CA GLY A 214 1.57 11.45 16.22
C GLY A 214 2.10 10.48 17.28
N ARG A 215 1.71 10.74 18.53
CA ARG A 215 2.17 9.96 19.70
C ARG A 215 1.41 8.64 19.80
N LYS A 216 2.13 7.53 19.91
CA LYS A 216 1.61 6.17 20.04
C LYS A 216 1.79 5.64 21.47
N ALA A 217 1.45 6.44 22.47
CA ALA A 217 1.48 6.01 23.87
C ALA A 217 0.53 4.80 24.08
N GLY A 218 1.05 3.71 24.63
CA GLY A 218 0.27 2.49 24.88
C GLY A 218 0.15 1.49 23.73
N SER A 219 0.69 1.78 22.53
CA SER A 219 0.75 0.80 21.46
C SER A 219 1.80 -0.28 21.74
N GLU A 220 1.48 -1.55 21.47
CA GLU A 220 2.44 -2.64 21.51
C GLU A 220 3.16 -2.85 20.17
N LEU A 221 2.53 -2.47 19.07
CA LEU A 221 3.07 -2.58 17.72
C LEU A 221 4.04 -1.45 17.37
N ALA A 222 3.66 -0.21 17.71
CA ALA A 222 4.44 0.96 17.36
C ALA A 222 5.73 1.03 18.19
N ARG A 223 6.88 0.95 17.53
CA ARG A 223 8.20 1.03 18.14
C ARG A 223 9.15 1.85 17.30
N TYR A 224 10.06 2.56 17.94
CA TYR A 224 11.19 3.15 17.25
C TYR A 224 12.11 2.05 16.75
N GLY A 225 12.52 2.11 15.49
CA GLY A 225 13.34 1.10 14.86
C GLY A 225 14.15 1.65 13.69
N ARG A 226 14.88 0.79 13.01
CA ARG A 226 15.64 1.17 11.82
C ARG A 226 14.67 1.43 10.65
N SER A 227 14.40 2.70 10.38
CA SER A 227 13.56 3.09 9.25
C SER A 227 14.33 2.98 7.93
N LYS A 228 13.79 2.23 6.95
CA LYS A 228 14.30 2.22 5.56
C LYS A 228 14.23 3.64 4.92
N GLN A 229 13.48 4.58 5.53
CA GLN A 229 13.30 5.96 5.06
C GLN A 229 14.07 6.99 5.88
N LYS A 230 14.94 6.54 6.79
CA LYS A 230 15.73 7.42 7.69
C LYS A 230 14.85 8.32 8.61
N ARG A 231 13.57 7.96 8.85
CA ARG A 231 12.68 8.62 9.82
C ARG A 231 13.00 8.10 11.21
N SER A 232 13.90 8.79 11.92
CA SER A 232 14.24 8.48 13.34
C SER A 232 13.25 9.09 14.33
N ASP A 233 12.42 10.01 13.88
CA ASP A 233 11.43 10.79 14.63
C ASP A 233 10.07 10.07 14.79
N ALA A 234 9.78 9.04 14.01
CA ALA A 234 8.51 8.35 13.97
C ALA A 234 8.60 6.90 14.46
N CYS A 235 7.56 6.45 15.21
CA CYS A 235 7.39 5.04 15.47
C CYS A 235 7.03 4.28 14.19
N LEU A 236 7.44 3.02 14.13
CA LEU A 236 7.24 2.13 12.99
C LEU A 236 6.36 0.95 13.35
N VAL A 237 5.75 0.35 12.33
CA VAL A 237 5.22 -1.01 12.30
C VAL A 237 5.79 -1.71 11.08
N THR A 238 6.02 -3.02 11.17
CA THR A 238 6.61 -3.79 10.07
C THR A 238 5.56 -4.70 9.45
N LEU A 239 5.37 -4.57 8.14
CA LEU A 239 4.53 -5.46 7.33
C LEU A 239 5.44 -6.44 6.59
N ALA A 240 5.24 -7.73 6.84
CA ALA A 240 5.86 -8.83 6.11
C ALA A 240 4.88 -9.36 5.06
N LEU A 241 5.37 -9.66 3.87
CA LEU A 241 4.59 -10.26 2.80
C LEU A 241 5.31 -11.47 2.22
N VAL A 242 4.53 -12.49 1.88
CA VAL A 242 4.92 -13.54 0.94
C VAL A 242 4.10 -13.34 -0.32
N VAL A 243 4.77 -13.23 -1.46
CA VAL A 243 4.12 -13.07 -2.76
C VAL A 243 4.70 -14.07 -3.75
N ASN A 244 3.95 -14.41 -4.79
CA ASN A 244 4.49 -15.16 -5.91
C ASN A 244 5.21 -14.23 -6.92
N VAL A 245 5.77 -14.79 -7.98
CA VAL A 245 6.48 -14.05 -9.03
C VAL A 245 5.61 -13.04 -9.78
N ASP A 246 4.31 -13.21 -9.75
CA ASP A 246 3.34 -12.30 -10.37
C ASP A 246 2.81 -11.22 -9.40
N GLY A 247 3.38 -11.17 -8.19
CA GLY A 247 3.06 -10.18 -7.17
C GLY A 247 1.78 -10.46 -6.40
N PHE A 248 1.14 -11.64 -6.54
CA PHE A 248 -0.03 -11.98 -5.73
C PHE A 248 0.39 -12.35 -4.32
N VAL A 249 -0.27 -11.72 -3.34
CA VAL A 249 -0.01 -11.97 -1.93
C VAL A 249 -0.55 -13.35 -1.55
N LYS A 250 0.32 -14.16 -0.96
CA LYS A 250 0.01 -15.50 -0.43
C LYS A 250 -0.16 -15.48 1.08
N TYR A 251 0.59 -14.62 1.74
CA TYR A 251 0.56 -14.46 3.18
C TYR A 251 1.02 -13.08 3.57
N SER A 252 0.45 -12.53 4.64
CA SER A 252 0.91 -11.28 5.25
C SER A 252 1.01 -11.42 6.77
N HIS A 253 1.92 -10.67 7.40
CA HIS A 253 1.98 -10.57 8.85
C HIS A 253 2.42 -9.18 9.29
N ILE A 254 1.92 -8.75 10.45
CA ILE A 254 2.21 -7.42 10.99
C ILE A 254 3.01 -7.59 12.29
N TYR A 255 4.25 -7.10 12.27
CA TYR A 255 5.19 -7.17 13.39
C TYR A 255 5.39 -5.81 14.04
N ARG A 256 5.95 -5.82 15.25
CA ARG A 256 6.43 -4.61 15.94
C ARG A 256 7.49 -3.91 15.09
N GLY A 257 7.51 -2.57 15.12
CA GLY A 257 8.37 -1.77 14.25
C GLY A 257 9.87 -1.87 14.51
N ASN A 258 10.29 -2.48 15.63
CA ASN A 258 11.69 -2.72 15.98
C ASN A 258 12.13 -4.18 15.81
N ILE A 259 11.33 -5.01 15.12
CA ILE A 259 11.71 -6.40 14.89
C ILE A 259 12.93 -6.49 13.96
N ALA A 260 13.82 -7.42 14.25
CA ALA A 260 14.92 -7.72 13.34
C ALA A 260 14.41 -8.64 12.21
N ASP A 261 14.71 -8.29 10.97
CA ASP A 261 14.21 -8.99 9.78
C ASP A 261 14.47 -10.51 9.81
N CYS A 262 15.64 -10.91 10.31
CA CYS A 262 16.01 -12.33 10.42
C CYS A 262 15.16 -13.14 11.44
N LYS A 263 14.44 -12.49 12.36
CA LYS A 263 13.61 -13.18 13.37
C LYS A 263 12.18 -13.46 12.92
N THR A 264 11.80 -13.01 11.73
CA THR A 264 10.41 -13.07 11.26
C THR A 264 10.11 -14.33 10.44
N LEU A 265 11.11 -14.90 9.79
CA LEU A 265 10.95 -15.98 8.81
C LEU A 265 10.36 -17.26 9.41
N LYS A 266 10.76 -17.64 10.64
CA LYS A 266 10.31 -18.88 11.29
C LYS A 266 8.77 -18.95 11.39
N ASN A 267 8.16 -17.88 11.90
CA ASN A 267 6.71 -17.82 12.04
C ASN A 267 6.03 -17.80 10.67
N THR A 268 6.60 -17.06 9.72
CA THR A 268 6.08 -16.92 8.35
C THR A 268 6.05 -18.27 7.63
N LEU A 269 7.11 -19.07 7.70
CA LEU A 269 7.16 -20.41 7.07
C LEU A 269 6.17 -21.38 7.72
N ALA A 270 6.09 -21.37 9.06
CA ALA A 270 5.15 -22.24 9.79
C ALA A 270 3.68 -21.93 9.43
N ASP A 271 3.33 -20.65 9.30
CA ASP A 271 1.98 -20.22 8.92
C ASP A 271 1.70 -20.46 7.43
N LEU A 272 2.72 -20.27 6.57
CA LEU A 272 2.62 -20.54 5.14
C LEU A 272 2.34 -22.02 4.86
N ASN A 273 3.02 -22.93 5.56
CA ASN A 273 2.79 -24.38 5.46
C ASN A 273 1.36 -24.80 5.84
N ARG A 274 0.70 -24.04 6.73
CA ARG A 274 -0.70 -24.28 7.12
C ARG A 274 -1.71 -23.74 6.11
N SER A 275 -1.37 -22.64 5.45
CA SER A 275 -2.31 -21.89 4.60
C SER A 275 -2.24 -22.25 3.11
N THR A 276 -1.17 -22.89 2.67
CA THR A 276 -0.95 -23.23 1.25
C THR A 276 -0.80 -24.74 1.08
N SER A 277 -1.69 -25.34 0.29
CA SER A 277 -1.50 -26.69 -0.21
C SER A 277 -0.58 -26.60 -1.43
N TYR A 278 0.72 -26.73 -1.23
CA TYR A 278 1.65 -26.81 -2.36
C TYR A 278 1.45 -28.14 -3.09
N SER A 279 1.37 -28.06 -4.43
CA SER A 279 1.47 -29.24 -5.28
C SER A 279 2.86 -29.86 -5.12
N GLU A 280 3.01 -31.12 -5.42
CA GLU A 280 4.10 -32.10 -5.23
C GLU A 280 5.58 -31.64 -5.39
N ARG A 281 5.88 -30.35 -5.55
CA ARG A 281 7.25 -29.82 -5.66
C ARG A 281 7.52 -28.74 -4.65
N GLU A 282 8.67 -28.87 -3.98
CA GLU A 282 9.18 -27.90 -3.02
C GLU A 282 9.37 -26.52 -3.67
N PRO A 283 8.69 -25.46 -3.16
CA PRO A 283 8.86 -24.12 -3.72
C PRO A 283 10.25 -23.56 -3.41
N ILE A 284 10.68 -22.63 -4.27
CA ILE A 284 11.92 -21.88 -4.10
C ILE A 284 11.62 -20.58 -3.37
N VAL A 285 12.28 -20.35 -2.24
CA VAL A 285 12.15 -19.12 -1.45
C VAL A 285 13.22 -18.12 -1.87
N VAL A 286 12.81 -16.93 -2.31
CA VAL A 286 13.73 -15.83 -2.61
C VAL A 286 13.64 -14.80 -1.49
N ILE A 287 14.79 -14.49 -0.89
CA ILE A 287 14.90 -13.54 0.24
C ILE A 287 16.04 -12.55 0.03
N ASP A 288 15.90 -11.38 0.64
CA ASP A 288 16.97 -10.38 0.67
C ASP A 288 18.07 -10.73 1.68
N ALA A 289 19.27 -10.19 1.48
CA ALA A 289 20.42 -10.35 2.35
C ALA A 289 20.09 -10.04 3.83
N GLY A 290 19.16 -9.10 4.10
CA GLY A 290 18.70 -8.76 5.44
C GLY A 290 18.08 -9.94 6.22
N ILE A 291 17.46 -10.88 5.51
CA ILE A 291 16.76 -12.04 6.06
C ILE A 291 17.65 -13.29 6.03
N ALA A 292 18.59 -13.39 5.09
CA ALA A 292 19.46 -14.53 4.83
C ALA A 292 20.54 -14.73 5.93
N SER A 293 20.13 -15.05 7.16
CA SER A 293 21.04 -15.52 8.21
C SER A 293 21.26 -17.03 8.09
N GLU A 294 22.38 -17.54 8.57
CA GLU A 294 22.66 -18.98 8.55
C GLU A 294 21.55 -19.82 9.19
N ASP A 295 21.00 -19.34 10.31
CA ASP A 295 19.88 -20.02 10.98
C ASP A 295 18.62 -20.05 10.11
N ASN A 296 18.33 -18.95 9.39
CA ASN A 296 17.20 -18.90 8.48
C ASN A 296 17.39 -19.80 7.25
N LEU A 297 18.60 -19.85 6.69
CA LEU A 297 18.89 -20.74 5.56
C LEU A 297 18.79 -22.21 5.95
N LYS A 298 19.26 -22.58 7.15
CA LYS A 298 19.07 -23.92 7.71
C LYS A 298 17.58 -24.23 7.93
N LEU A 299 16.83 -23.26 8.45
CA LEU A 299 15.39 -23.40 8.66
C LEU A 299 14.64 -23.63 7.33
N ILE A 300 14.92 -22.85 6.29
CA ILE A 300 14.31 -23.01 4.96
C ILE A 300 14.50 -24.44 4.46
N ARG A 301 15.73 -24.96 4.56
CA ARG A 301 16.04 -26.35 4.16
C ARG A 301 15.33 -27.39 5.03
N SER A 302 15.27 -27.19 6.36
CA SER A 302 14.61 -28.15 7.26
C SER A 302 13.11 -28.23 7.04
N GLU A 303 12.49 -27.18 6.50
CA GLU A 303 11.07 -27.13 6.12
C GLU A 303 10.82 -27.62 4.69
N GLY A 304 11.85 -28.16 3.99
CA GLY A 304 11.72 -28.74 2.66
C GLY A 304 11.78 -27.73 1.52
N TYR A 305 12.23 -26.49 1.75
CA TYR A 305 12.31 -25.47 0.70
C TYR A 305 13.73 -25.31 0.15
N SER A 306 13.84 -25.04 -1.13
CA SER A 306 15.06 -24.50 -1.73
C SER A 306 15.08 -22.97 -1.62
N TYR A 307 16.25 -22.35 -1.76
CA TYR A 307 16.35 -20.89 -1.70
C TYR A 307 17.34 -20.28 -2.70
N VAL A 308 17.12 -19.01 -2.99
CA VAL A 308 18.05 -18.11 -3.66
C VAL A 308 18.11 -16.79 -2.89
N CYS A 309 19.29 -16.32 -2.54
CA CYS A 309 19.47 -15.06 -1.83
C CYS A 309 20.81 -14.39 -2.18
N VAL A 310 20.95 -13.11 -1.82
CA VAL A 310 22.29 -12.48 -1.82
C VAL A 310 23.06 -12.94 -0.60
N SER A 311 24.28 -13.40 -0.79
CA SER A 311 25.17 -13.78 0.30
C SER A 311 25.50 -12.59 1.20
N ARG A 312 25.39 -12.76 2.51
CA ARG A 312 25.85 -11.77 3.50
C ARG A 312 27.35 -11.78 3.68
N SER A 313 27.94 -12.98 3.62
CA SER A 313 29.38 -13.15 3.75
C SER A 313 30.05 -12.79 2.44
N ARG A 314 31.08 -11.96 2.52
CA ARG A 314 32.05 -11.83 1.44
C ARG A 314 33.00 -13.01 1.59
N LEU A 315 32.98 -13.94 0.66
CA LEU A 315 33.98 -14.97 0.58
C LEU A 315 35.33 -14.26 0.36
N LYS A 316 36.29 -14.48 1.24
CA LYS A 316 37.58 -13.78 1.19
C LYS A 316 38.50 -14.42 0.15
N ASP A 317 38.43 -15.74 0.05
CA ASP A 317 39.24 -16.54 -0.84
C ASP A 317 38.32 -17.51 -1.58
N TYR A 318 38.06 -17.24 -2.85
CA TYR A 318 37.30 -18.14 -3.70
C TYR A 318 37.99 -18.30 -5.05
N GLN A 319 37.79 -19.45 -5.65
CA GLN A 319 38.22 -19.73 -6.99
C GLN A 319 37.00 -19.85 -7.90
N PHE A 320 37.14 -19.38 -9.12
CA PHE A 320 36.10 -19.58 -10.11
C PHE A 320 36.15 -21.03 -10.61
N CYS A 321 34.97 -21.65 -10.73
CA CYS A 321 34.88 -22.93 -11.42
C CYS A 321 35.43 -22.82 -12.87
N GLU A 322 35.98 -23.90 -13.41
CA GLU A 322 36.47 -23.98 -14.81
C GLU A 322 35.36 -23.80 -15.86
N THR A 323 34.17 -23.43 -15.46
CA THR A 323 33.03 -23.18 -16.36
C THR A 323 33.12 -21.81 -16.99
N GLU A 324 32.72 -21.69 -18.25
CA GLU A 324 32.70 -20.43 -18.97
C GLU A 324 31.86 -19.38 -18.27
N GLU A 325 32.28 -18.11 -18.33
CA GLU A 325 31.50 -16.97 -17.97
C GLU A 325 30.31 -16.83 -18.94
N VAL A 326 29.12 -16.52 -18.37
CA VAL A 326 27.91 -16.32 -19.17
C VAL A 326 27.55 -14.85 -19.15
N HIS A 327 27.44 -14.26 -20.34
CA HIS A 327 26.98 -12.89 -20.50
C HIS A 327 25.47 -12.89 -20.68
N LEU A 328 24.79 -12.18 -19.78
CA LEU A 328 23.35 -11.99 -19.75
C LEU A 328 23.03 -10.51 -19.95
N GLU A 329 21.79 -10.22 -20.22
CA GLU A 329 21.26 -8.85 -20.24
C GLU A 329 20.11 -8.73 -19.24
N ASP A 330 20.05 -7.59 -18.55
CA ASP A 330 18.89 -7.27 -17.74
C ASP A 330 17.69 -6.84 -18.64
N LYS A 331 16.52 -6.56 -18.03
CA LYS A 331 15.32 -6.14 -18.76
C LYS A 331 15.47 -4.82 -19.55
N GLN A 332 16.56 -4.09 -19.34
CA GLN A 332 16.89 -2.83 -20.01
C GLN A 332 18.01 -2.99 -21.05
N GLY A 333 18.52 -4.22 -21.25
CA GLY A 333 19.60 -4.51 -22.16
C GLY A 333 21.00 -4.21 -21.58
N ASN A 334 21.14 -4.05 -20.27
CA ASN A 334 22.44 -3.82 -19.66
C ASN A 334 23.16 -5.14 -19.41
N PRO A 335 24.50 -5.20 -19.67
CA PRO A 335 25.26 -6.43 -19.53
C PRO A 335 25.42 -6.86 -18.06
N ILE A 336 25.29 -8.16 -17.87
CA ILE A 336 25.45 -8.87 -16.60
C ILE A 336 26.33 -10.08 -16.85
N ASP A 337 27.43 -10.18 -16.12
CA ASP A 337 28.34 -11.32 -16.22
C ASP A 337 28.14 -12.24 -15.01
N VAL A 338 27.99 -13.54 -15.25
CA VAL A 338 27.74 -14.53 -14.21
C VAL A 338 28.69 -15.71 -14.29
N ARG A 339 29.26 -16.12 -13.14
CA ARG A 339 30.18 -17.24 -13.04
C ARG A 339 30.04 -18.00 -11.73
N TRP A 340 30.10 -19.33 -11.77
CA TRP A 340 30.10 -20.14 -10.57
C TRP A 340 31.43 -20.02 -9.83
N ILE A 341 31.35 -20.06 -8.49
CA ILE A 341 32.50 -20.10 -7.60
C ILE A 341 32.57 -21.49 -6.98
N GLU A 342 33.79 -22.01 -6.82
CA GLU A 342 34.03 -23.19 -6.02
C GLU A 342 33.82 -22.85 -4.53
N SER A 343 33.01 -23.64 -3.86
CA SER A 343 32.77 -23.50 -2.43
C SER A 343 33.23 -24.75 -1.69
N GLU A 344 34.08 -24.59 -0.70
CA GLU A 344 34.50 -25.67 0.21
C GLU A 344 33.46 -25.97 1.29
N GLU A 345 32.49 -25.08 1.53
CA GLU A 345 31.50 -25.20 2.59
C GLU A 345 30.17 -25.80 2.12
N GLY A 346 29.97 -27.06 2.51
CA GLY A 346 28.70 -27.70 2.88
C GLY A 346 27.45 -27.47 2.03
N GLY A 347 27.46 -27.78 0.71
CA GLY A 347 26.21 -28.02 -0.01
C GLY A 347 25.50 -26.80 -0.63
N ASP A 348 25.94 -25.57 -0.40
CA ASP A 348 25.44 -24.38 -1.10
C ASP A 348 26.28 -24.05 -2.31
N GLN A 349 25.64 -23.56 -3.35
CA GLN A 349 26.30 -23.04 -4.55
C GLN A 349 26.33 -21.52 -4.52
N TYR A 350 27.42 -20.94 -5.03
CA TYR A 350 27.62 -19.50 -5.08
C TYR A 350 27.82 -19.05 -6.53
N LEU A 351 26.98 -18.11 -6.97
CA LEU A 351 27.08 -17.48 -8.28
C LEU A 351 27.61 -16.06 -8.11
N HIS A 352 28.80 -15.81 -8.65
CA HIS A 352 29.33 -14.44 -8.78
C HIS A 352 28.56 -13.72 -9.89
N VAL A 353 28.13 -12.51 -9.60
CA VAL A 353 27.40 -11.65 -10.54
C VAL A 353 28.09 -10.29 -10.57
N HIS A 354 28.44 -9.86 -11.76
CA HIS A 354 28.91 -8.50 -12.04
C HIS A 354 27.90 -7.76 -12.92
N SER A 355 27.41 -6.62 -12.43
CA SER A 355 26.46 -5.78 -13.13
C SER A 355 27.07 -4.42 -13.43
N GLN A 356 27.23 -4.11 -14.70
CA GLN A 356 27.81 -2.85 -15.15
C GLN A 356 27.01 -1.63 -14.64
N MET A 357 25.69 -1.68 -14.69
CA MET A 357 24.84 -0.59 -14.19
C MET A 357 25.00 -0.37 -12.67
N LYS A 358 25.13 -1.47 -11.93
CA LYS A 358 25.38 -1.40 -10.49
C LYS A 358 26.77 -0.82 -10.21
N ALA A 359 27.78 -1.21 -11.00
CA ALA A 359 29.14 -0.69 -10.92
C ALA A 359 29.17 0.83 -11.15
N VAL A 360 28.55 1.32 -12.21
CA VAL A 360 28.45 2.76 -12.50
C VAL A 360 27.75 3.52 -11.37
N LYS A 361 26.67 2.97 -10.84
CA LYS A 361 25.94 3.59 -9.71
C LYS A 361 26.76 3.62 -8.43
N GLU A 362 27.43 2.53 -8.09
CA GLU A 362 28.28 2.43 -6.90
C GLU A 362 29.50 3.35 -7.02
N SER A 363 30.14 3.40 -8.20
CA SER A 363 31.25 4.34 -8.48
C SER A 363 30.81 5.78 -8.30
N SER A 364 29.73 6.20 -8.94
CA SER A 364 29.19 7.57 -8.82
C SER A 364 28.84 7.93 -7.37
N MET A 365 28.26 6.99 -6.62
CA MET A 365 27.96 7.21 -5.19
C MET A 365 29.25 7.33 -4.34
N ASN A 366 30.22 6.45 -4.60
CA ASN A 366 31.50 6.46 -3.89
C ASN A 366 32.29 7.73 -4.20
N ASP A 367 32.30 8.20 -5.42
CA ASP A 367 32.97 9.45 -5.82
C ASP A 367 32.30 10.66 -5.13
N HIS A 368 30.98 10.75 -5.14
CA HIS A 368 30.27 11.82 -4.45
C HIS A 368 30.52 11.83 -2.92
N PHE A 369 30.52 10.67 -2.27
CA PHE A 369 30.87 10.58 -0.85
C PHE A 369 32.34 10.89 -0.60
N SER A 370 33.23 10.52 -1.50
CA SER A 370 34.66 10.82 -1.43
C SER A 370 34.93 12.31 -1.56
N GLU A 371 34.28 12.99 -2.49
CA GLU A 371 34.37 14.45 -2.67
C GLU A 371 33.99 15.20 -1.39
N HIS A 372 32.83 14.89 -0.81
CA HIS A 372 32.42 15.51 0.47
C HIS A 372 33.34 15.16 1.64
N TYR A 373 33.85 13.95 1.67
CA TYR A 373 34.78 13.52 2.70
C TYR A 373 36.11 14.29 2.61
N GLU A 374 36.68 14.41 1.40
CA GLU A 374 37.89 15.18 1.14
C GLU A 374 37.69 16.68 1.40
N GLU A 375 36.51 17.23 1.08
CA GLU A 375 36.16 18.62 1.39
C GLU A 375 36.20 18.88 2.93
N GLU A 376 35.62 17.98 3.71
CA GLU A 376 35.65 18.06 5.17
C GLU A 376 37.09 17.89 5.73
N LEU A 377 37.91 17.00 5.15
CA LEU A 377 39.32 16.86 5.52
C LEU A 377 40.12 18.11 5.16
N ASN A 378 39.91 18.71 3.98
CA ASN A 378 40.50 19.95 3.55
C ASN A 378 40.14 21.09 4.52
N ASN A 379 38.87 21.17 4.93
CA ASN A 379 38.43 22.14 5.93
C ASN A 379 39.14 22.00 7.26
N VAL A 380 39.44 20.77 7.71
CA VAL A 380 40.26 20.55 8.92
C VAL A 380 41.71 21.00 8.68
N ALA A 381 42.32 20.63 7.55
CA ALA A 381 43.69 21.00 7.21
C ALA A 381 43.88 22.55 7.15
N LEU A 382 42.95 23.24 6.52
CA LEU A 382 42.94 24.70 6.45
C LEU A 382 42.88 25.38 7.84
N THR A 383 42.15 24.78 8.80
CA THR A 383 42.07 25.33 10.16
C THR A 383 43.41 25.22 10.93
N LEU A 384 44.30 24.27 10.58
CA LEU A 384 45.61 24.15 11.19
C LEU A 384 46.50 25.36 10.88
N HIS A 385 46.35 25.97 9.72
CA HIS A 385 47.14 27.10 9.26
C HIS A 385 46.50 28.47 9.55
N LYS A 386 45.19 28.48 9.90
CA LYS A 386 44.45 29.71 10.17
C LYS A 386 44.75 30.29 11.57
N LYS A 387 44.90 31.62 11.70
CA LYS A 387 45.00 32.29 13.01
C LYS A 387 43.69 32.09 13.79
N GLY A 388 43.77 31.53 15.01
CA GLY A 388 42.60 31.18 15.83
C GLY A 388 41.94 29.83 15.48
N GLY A 389 42.50 29.08 14.54
CA GLY A 389 42.01 27.75 14.16
C GLY A 389 42.27 26.67 15.22
N ILE A 390 41.60 25.55 15.08
CA ILE A 390 41.74 24.38 16.01
C ILE A 390 43.06 23.66 15.69
N LYS A 391 44.04 23.81 16.57
CA LYS A 391 45.40 23.23 16.44
C LYS A 391 45.73 22.17 17.51
N LYS A 392 44.96 22.09 18.63
CA LYS A 392 45.22 21.08 19.67
C LYS A 392 44.96 19.69 19.07
N TYR A 393 45.98 18.80 19.16
CA TYR A 393 45.94 17.48 18.55
C TYR A 393 44.66 16.67 18.96
N GLY A 394 44.31 16.65 20.24
CA GLY A 394 43.12 15.95 20.72
C GLY A 394 41.81 16.48 20.09
N LYS A 395 41.66 17.80 19.91
CA LYS A 395 40.48 18.39 19.26
C LYS A 395 40.44 18.10 17.76
N VAL A 396 41.61 18.05 17.11
CA VAL A 396 41.69 17.69 15.68
C VAL A 396 41.27 16.23 15.50
N MET A 397 41.78 15.30 16.36
CA MET A 397 41.41 13.89 16.33
C MET A 397 39.92 13.65 16.63
N GLU A 398 39.34 14.40 17.57
CA GLU A 398 37.88 14.36 17.82
C GLU A 398 37.07 14.78 16.60
N ARG A 399 37.47 15.86 15.91
CA ARG A 399 36.81 16.32 14.70
C ARG A 399 36.94 15.31 13.54
N LEU A 400 38.12 14.71 13.38
CA LEU A 400 38.33 13.63 12.40
C LEU A 400 37.48 12.40 12.73
N GLY A 401 37.33 12.05 14.02
CA GLY A 401 36.44 10.98 14.48
C GLY A 401 34.99 11.22 14.04
N ARG A 402 34.47 12.44 14.22
CA ARG A 402 33.11 12.81 13.78
C ARG A 402 32.94 12.76 12.26
N ILE A 403 33.97 13.16 11.50
CA ILE A 403 33.96 13.06 10.02
C ILE A 403 33.95 11.60 9.60
N LYS A 404 34.78 10.74 10.22
CA LYS A 404 34.81 9.30 9.97
C LYS A 404 33.46 8.63 10.28
N GLU A 405 32.78 9.04 11.34
CA GLU A 405 31.46 8.57 11.73
C GLU A 405 30.37 9.03 10.73
N ARG A 406 30.49 10.26 10.21
CA ARG A 406 29.54 10.82 9.22
C ARG A 406 29.68 10.14 7.86
N TYR A 407 30.91 9.79 7.45
CA TYR A 407 31.20 9.19 6.14
C TYR A 407 31.90 7.82 6.26
N PRO A 408 31.28 6.82 6.89
CA PRO A 408 31.92 5.54 7.19
C PRO A 408 32.29 4.74 5.92
N ALA A 409 31.54 4.92 4.84
CA ALA A 409 31.81 4.30 3.54
C ALA A 409 33.08 4.89 2.91
N ALA A 410 33.18 6.21 2.79
CA ALA A 410 34.35 6.87 2.25
C ALA A 410 35.60 6.63 3.10
N ASN A 411 35.49 6.72 4.45
CA ASN A 411 36.64 6.52 5.34
C ASN A 411 37.39 5.20 5.14
N LYS A 412 36.72 4.15 4.68
CA LYS A 412 37.36 2.84 4.39
C LYS A 412 38.40 2.94 3.27
N HIS A 413 38.21 3.88 2.37
CA HIS A 413 39.03 4.10 1.19
C HIS A 413 40.17 5.09 1.42
N TYR A 414 40.33 5.62 2.63
CA TYR A 414 41.37 6.62 2.94
C TYR A 414 42.25 6.19 4.10
N GLU A 415 43.53 6.57 4.00
CA GLU A 415 44.48 6.55 5.09
C GLU A 415 44.74 8.01 5.47
N ILE A 416 44.64 8.33 6.76
CA ILE A 416 44.74 9.69 7.27
C ILE A 416 45.86 9.73 8.28
N GLU A 417 46.83 10.61 8.04
CA GLU A 417 47.97 10.85 8.92
C GLU A 417 47.93 12.28 9.46
N VAL A 418 48.11 12.40 10.76
CA VAL A 418 48.18 13.69 11.46
C VAL A 418 49.54 13.84 12.10
N GLU A 419 50.29 14.79 11.57
CA GLU A 419 51.62 15.09 12.12
C GLU A 419 51.49 15.94 13.38
N LYS A 420 52.19 15.47 14.48
CA LYS A 420 52.10 16.05 15.83
C LYS A 420 53.45 16.69 16.21
N LYS A 421 53.39 17.91 16.72
CA LYS A 421 54.53 18.59 17.32
C LYS A 421 54.15 19.11 18.71
N GLY A 422 54.63 18.41 19.78
CA GLY A 422 54.14 18.68 21.12
C GLY A 422 52.65 18.34 21.24
N ASP A 423 51.82 19.25 21.72
CA ASP A 423 50.37 19.10 21.88
C ASP A 423 49.59 19.63 20.66
N LEU A 424 50.27 20.03 19.58
CA LEU A 424 49.68 20.65 18.41
C LEU A 424 49.76 19.69 17.19
N ALA A 425 48.70 19.62 16.43
CA ALA A 425 48.68 19.09 15.08
C ALA A 425 49.23 20.16 14.12
N VAL A 426 50.27 19.82 13.35
CA VAL A 426 50.97 20.73 12.46
C VAL A 426 50.65 20.47 10.98
N ASN A 427 50.30 19.25 10.64
CA ASN A 427 49.96 18.85 9.30
C ASN A 427 48.91 17.76 9.30
N LEU A 428 48.08 17.70 8.26
CA LEU A 428 47.09 16.69 7.97
C LEU A 428 47.23 16.24 6.53
N GLN A 429 47.53 14.96 6.36
CA GLN A 429 47.64 14.37 5.03
C GLN A 429 46.68 13.15 4.93
N TRP A 430 46.17 12.91 3.73
CA TRP A 430 45.38 11.71 3.46
C TRP A 430 45.71 11.17 2.08
N LYS A 431 45.57 9.86 1.96
CA LYS A 431 45.82 9.14 0.72
C LYS A 431 44.67 8.16 0.45
N ARG A 432 44.17 8.13 -0.77
CA ARG A 432 43.21 7.10 -1.18
C ARG A 432 43.92 5.75 -1.26
N LYS A 433 43.41 4.76 -0.55
CA LYS A 433 43.93 3.39 -0.56
C LYS A 433 43.60 2.74 -1.88
N THR A 434 44.58 2.10 -2.49
CA THR A 434 44.33 1.14 -3.57
C THR A 434 43.82 -0.14 -2.92
N LEU A 435 42.53 -0.41 -2.97
CA LEU A 435 41.97 -1.66 -2.47
C LEU A 435 42.38 -2.77 -3.41
N SER A 436 43.44 -3.51 -3.03
CA SER A 436 43.77 -4.80 -3.63
C SER A 436 42.90 -5.85 -2.98
N GLY A 437 41.81 -6.27 -3.62
CA GLY A 437 40.97 -7.37 -3.13
C GLY A 437 39.56 -7.32 -3.70
N LEU A 438 39.16 -8.34 -4.27
CA LEU A 438 37.97 -9.00 -4.82
C LEU A 438 36.56 -8.46 -4.44
N SER A 439 36.36 -7.18 -4.22
CA SER A 439 35.04 -6.57 -4.27
C SER A 439 35.08 -5.35 -5.17
N GLY A 440 35.05 -5.61 -6.48
CA GLY A 440 34.82 -4.58 -7.50
C GLY A 440 33.44 -3.94 -7.32
N GLU A 441 33.33 -2.71 -7.81
CA GLU A 441 32.03 -2.05 -7.92
C GLU A 441 31.14 -2.89 -8.84
N GLY A 442 29.86 -3.04 -8.47
CA GLY A 442 28.91 -3.83 -9.24
C GLY A 442 28.87 -5.32 -8.95
N GLU A 443 29.79 -5.84 -8.14
CA GLU A 443 29.85 -7.27 -7.82
C GLU A 443 28.98 -7.65 -6.63
N TYR A 444 28.39 -8.86 -6.70
CA TYR A 444 27.71 -9.50 -5.57
C TYR A 444 27.64 -11.02 -5.79
N LEU A 445 27.43 -11.73 -4.69
CA LEU A 445 27.32 -13.17 -4.70
C LEU A 445 25.87 -13.59 -4.44
N LEU A 446 25.32 -14.42 -5.31
CA LEU A 446 24.11 -15.15 -5.03
C LEU A 446 24.45 -16.49 -4.41
N ARG A 447 23.72 -16.85 -3.36
CA ARG A 447 23.81 -18.13 -2.66
C ARG A 447 22.53 -18.90 -2.88
N THR A 448 22.64 -20.18 -3.23
CA THR A 448 21.49 -21.04 -3.50
C THR A 448 21.69 -22.45 -3.00
N SER A 449 20.59 -23.09 -2.61
CA SER A 449 20.54 -24.54 -2.29
C SER A 449 20.06 -25.38 -3.48
N LEU A 450 19.80 -24.78 -4.62
CA LEU A 450 19.37 -25.52 -5.83
C LEU A 450 20.53 -26.39 -6.35
N GLU A 451 20.25 -27.64 -6.65
CA GLU A 451 21.22 -28.56 -7.25
C GLU A 451 21.51 -28.24 -8.73
N GLN A 452 20.59 -27.54 -9.37
CA GLN A 452 20.65 -27.22 -10.78
C GLN A 452 21.70 -26.12 -11.05
N LYS A 453 22.70 -26.44 -11.90
CA LYS A 453 23.82 -25.55 -12.22
C LYS A 453 23.55 -24.58 -13.39
N ASP A 454 22.30 -24.18 -13.61
CA ASP A 454 21.96 -23.17 -14.61
C ASP A 454 22.14 -21.76 -14.03
N LYS A 455 23.17 -21.07 -14.48
CA LYS A 455 23.55 -19.72 -14.05
C LYS A 455 22.44 -18.70 -14.34
N LYS A 456 21.85 -18.79 -15.54
CA LYS A 456 20.78 -17.89 -15.96
C LYS A 456 19.53 -18.09 -15.13
N LEU A 457 19.14 -19.34 -14.88
CA LEU A 457 17.97 -19.66 -14.05
C LEU A 457 18.10 -19.08 -12.65
N VAL A 458 19.23 -19.28 -11.98
CA VAL A 458 19.45 -18.75 -10.60
C VAL A 458 19.42 -17.22 -10.60
N TRP A 459 20.03 -16.57 -11.61
CA TRP A 459 19.99 -15.12 -11.73
C TRP A 459 18.58 -14.60 -12.03
N ASP A 460 17.84 -15.25 -12.92
CA ASP A 460 16.45 -14.91 -13.24
C ASP A 460 15.55 -15.08 -12.01
N ILE A 461 15.69 -16.18 -11.26
CA ILE A 461 14.94 -16.40 -10.01
C ILE A 461 15.23 -15.28 -9.00
N TYR A 462 16.49 -14.93 -8.79
CA TYR A 462 16.84 -13.84 -7.87
C TYR A 462 16.22 -12.49 -8.30
N ASN A 463 16.23 -12.20 -9.60
CA ASN A 463 15.66 -10.94 -10.10
C ASN A 463 14.15 -10.81 -9.89
N THR A 464 13.46 -11.90 -9.59
CA THR A 464 12.04 -11.84 -9.21
C THR A 464 11.81 -11.07 -7.91
N ILE A 465 12.84 -10.88 -7.06
CA ILE A 465 12.75 -10.07 -5.81
C ILE A 465 12.25 -8.65 -6.08
N ARG A 466 12.52 -8.09 -7.27
CA ARG A 466 12.01 -6.78 -7.67
C ARG A 466 10.48 -6.71 -7.72
N ASN A 467 9.82 -7.84 -7.87
CA ASN A 467 8.36 -7.89 -7.93
C ASN A 467 7.75 -7.62 -6.55
N ILE A 468 8.37 -8.08 -5.45
CA ILE A 468 7.89 -7.74 -4.09
C ILE A 468 8.19 -6.27 -3.73
N GLU A 469 9.29 -5.70 -4.26
CA GLU A 469 9.58 -4.28 -4.12
C GLU A 469 8.48 -3.42 -4.79
N GLU A 470 8.02 -3.84 -5.98
CA GLU A 470 6.90 -3.20 -6.68
C GLU A 470 5.58 -3.32 -5.89
N VAL A 471 5.31 -4.49 -5.28
CA VAL A 471 4.16 -4.66 -4.37
C VAL A 471 4.19 -3.62 -3.25
N PHE A 472 5.34 -3.50 -2.57
CA PHE A 472 5.49 -2.50 -1.51
C PHE A 472 5.39 -1.06 -2.01
N ARG A 473 5.85 -0.78 -3.23
CA ARG A 473 5.71 0.53 -3.85
C ARG A 473 4.22 0.88 -4.03
N VAL A 474 3.43 -0.03 -4.60
CA VAL A 474 1.99 0.17 -4.81
C VAL A 474 1.27 0.36 -3.47
N LEU A 475 1.53 -0.48 -2.47
CA LEU A 475 0.95 -0.35 -1.14
C LEU A 475 1.24 1.01 -0.49
N LYS A 476 2.47 1.51 -0.63
CA LYS A 476 2.91 2.76 0.02
C LYS A 476 2.50 4.02 -0.73
N MET A 477 2.50 3.98 -2.06
CA MET A 477 2.32 5.15 -2.92
C MET A 477 0.91 5.22 -3.49
N ASP A 478 0.47 4.14 -4.16
CA ASP A 478 -0.81 4.14 -4.86
C ASP A 478 -1.99 3.89 -3.90
N LEU A 479 -1.77 3.13 -2.82
CA LEU A 479 -2.77 2.82 -1.79
C LEU A 479 -2.55 3.57 -0.47
N GLU A 480 -1.60 4.47 -0.41
CA GLU A 480 -1.33 5.38 0.72
C GLU A 480 -1.40 4.70 2.10
N LEU A 481 -0.77 3.52 2.27
CA LEU A 481 -0.77 2.81 3.56
C LEU A 481 0.01 3.54 4.65
N ARG A 482 0.69 4.61 4.31
CA ARG A 482 1.47 5.46 5.23
C ARG A 482 1.29 6.93 4.93
N PRO A 483 1.27 7.81 5.94
CA PRO A 483 1.40 7.51 7.37
C PRO A 483 0.16 6.85 7.97
N ASP A 484 0.35 6.03 9.03
CA ASP A 484 -0.77 5.51 9.83
C ASP A 484 -1.09 6.48 10.97
N PHE A 485 -2.38 6.83 11.11
CA PHE A 485 -2.89 7.74 12.14
C PHE A 485 -3.69 7.00 13.23
N HIS A 486 -3.90 5.70 13.11
CA HIS A 486 -4.71 4.94 14.05
C HIS A 486 -4.05 4.85 15.43
N GLN A 487 -4.82 5.13 16.49
CA GLN A 487 -4.32 5.09 17.87
C GLN A 487 -4.30 3.67 18.46
N LYS A 488 -5.24 2.79 18.04
CA LYS A 488 -5.39 1.44 18.58
C LYS A 488 -4.74 0.43 17.63
N ASP A 489 -3.92 -0.49 18.15
CA ASP A 489 -3.22 -1.52 17.37
C ASP A 489 -4.17 -2.36 16.51
N LYS A 490 -5.34 -2.72 17.03
CA LYS A 490 -6.37 -3.45 16.26
C LYS A 490 -6.85 -2.69 15.02
N ASN A 491 -6.86 -1.36 15.05
CA ASN A 491 -7.24 -0.56 13.89
C ASN A 491 -6.06 -0.44 12.91
N THR A 492 -4.84 -0.31 13.42
CA THR A 492 -3.62 -0.36 12.60
C THR A 492 -3.52 -1.68 11.82
N MET A 493 -3.70 -2.81 12.51
CA MET A 493 -3.68 -4.14 11.87
C MET A 493 -4.78 -4.26 10.80
N ALA A 494 -5.99 -3.82 11.14
CA ALA A 494 -7.11 -3.82 10.20
C ALA A 494 -6.88 -2.92 8.98
N HIS A 495 -6.31 -1.72 9.18
CA HIS A 495 -5.97 -0.79 8.11
C HIS A 495 -4.91 -1.35 7.15
N LEU A 496 -3.83 -1.91 7.69
CA LEU A 496 -2.77 -2.50 6.86
C LEU A 496 -3.29 -3.69 6.06
N PHE A 497 -4.09 -4.54 6.68
CA PHE A 497 -4.69 -5.67 5.99
C PHE A 497 -5.72 -5.26 4.93
N LEU A 498 -6.55 -4.25 5.21
CA LEU A 498 -7.45 -3.67 4.20
C LEU A 498 -6.69 -3.18 2.97
N GLY A 499 -5.50 -2.59 3.15
CA GLY A 499 -4.63 -2.22 2.04
C GLY A 499 -4.10 -3.41 1.27
N VAL A 500 -3.75 -4.51 1.94
CA VAL A 500 -3.35 -5.77 1.28
C VAL A 500 -4.50 -6.35 0.45
N LEU A 501 -5.73 -6.33 0.96
CA LEU A 501 -6.92 -6.76 0.20
C LEU A 501 -7.19 -5.84 -1.01
N ALA A 502 -7.10 -4.52 -0.84
CA ALA A 502 -7.25 -3.58 -1.94
C ALA A 502 -6.14 -3.78 -3.01
N TYR A 503 -4.93 -4.11 -2.58
CA TYR A 503 -3.84 -4.45 -3.48
C TYR A 503 -4.17 -5.66 -4.36
N SER A 504 -4.91 -6.65 -3.86
CA SER A 504 -5.32 -7.81 -4.66
C SER A 504 -6.20 -7.39 -5.86
N ILE A 505 -7.08 -6.40 -5.68
CA ILE A 505 -7.86 -5.81 -6.78
C ILE A 505 -6.91 -5.15 -7.80
N VAL A 506 -6.03 -4.29 -7.31
CA VAL A 506 -5.08 -3.52 -8.14
C VAL A 506 -4.21 -4.47 -8.97
N ASN A 507 -3.65 -5.51 -8.33
CA ASN A 507 -2.77 -6.44 -9.02
C ASN A 507 -3.52 -7.30 -10.03
N THR A 508 -4.74 -7.74 -9.72
CA THR A 508 -5.60 -8.50 -10.65
C THR A 508 -5.90 -7.68 -11.91
N VAL A 509 -6.32 -6.42 -11.77
CA VAL A 509 -6.57 -5.53 -12.89
C VAL A 509 -5.30 -5.31 -13.70
N ARG A 510 -4.21 -4.91 -13.06
CA ARG A 510 -2.94 -4.64 -13.74
C ARG A 510 -2.38 -5.88 -14.46
N ARG A 511 -2.52 -7.07 -13.86
CA ARG A 511 -2.05 -8.32 -14.48
C ARG A 511 -2.85 -8.66 -15.73
N LYS A 512 -4.19 -8.55 -15.71
CA LYS A 512 -5.05 -8.75 -16.89
C LYS A 512 -4.70 -7.76 -18.00
N LEU A 513 -4.61 -6.47 -17.67
CA LEU A 513 -4.27 -5.42 -18.62
C LEU A 513 -2.88 -5.61 -19.23
N LYS A 514 -1.89 -6.01 -18.42
CA LYS A 514 -0.53 -6.29 -18.88
C LYS A 514 -0.47 -7.45 -19.88
N LYS A 515 -1.27 -8.51 -19.69
CA LYS A 515 -1.43 -9.60 -20.66
C LYS A 515 -1.96 -9.11 -22.02
N GLN A 516 -2.66 -7.97 -22.05
CA GLN A 516 -3.21 -7.31 -23.24
C GLN A 516 -2.34 -6.14 -23.75
N GLY A 517 -1.11 -6.00 -23.23
CA GLY A 517 -0.16 -4.96 -23.65
C GLY A 517 -0.44 -3.57 -23.06
N ILE A 518 -1.31 -3.46 -22.04
CA ILE A 518 -1.60 -2.19 -21.34
C ILE A 518 -0.80 -2.14 -20.05
N HIS A 519 0.16 -1.20 -19.96
CA HIS A 519 1.16 -1.10 -18.87
C HIS A 519 0.98 0.13 -17.99
N ASP A 520 -0.22 0.66 -17.88
CA ASP A 520 -0.51 1.86 -17.10
C ASP A 520 -0.29 1.67 -15.58
N SER A 521 0.13 2.75 -14.91
CA SER A 521 0.13 2.81 -13.45
C SER A 521 -1.29 2.80 -12.90
N TRP A 522 -1.47 2.38 -11.64
CA TRP A 522 -2.79 2.36 -11.02
C TRP A 522 -3.43 3.75 -10.98
N SER A 523 -2.67 4.76 -10.60
CA SER A 523 -3.13 6.16 -10.58
C SER A 523 -3.58 6.66 -11.95
N ASN A 524 -2.88 6.26 -13.05
CA ASN A 524 -3.31 6.61 -14.40
C ASN A 524 -4.58 5.87 -14.81
N LEU A 525 -4.72 4.59 -14.45
CA LEU A 525 -5.96 3.84 -14.68
C LEU A 525 -7.15 4.49 -13.99
N ILE A 526 -7.03 4.85 -12.71
CA ILE A 526 -8.09 5.57 -11.98
C ILE A 526 -8.44 6.89 -12.68
N ARG A 527 -7.44 7.69 -13.07
CA ARG A 527 -7.65 8.95 -13.78
C ARG A 527 -8.44 8.76 -15.09
N ILE A 528 -8.13 7.72 -15.85
CA ILE A 528 -8.84 7.39 -17.11
C ILE A 528 -10.26 6.93 -16.78
N MET A 529 -10.43 5.99 -15.86
CA MET A 529 -11.73 5.41 -15.53
C MET A 529 -12.70 6.43 -14.94
N ASN A 530 -12.23 7.39 -14.12
CA ASN A 530 -13.04 8.44 -13.51
C ASN A 530 -13.56 9.48 -14.52
N THR A 531 -13.22 9.36 -15.82
CA THR A 531 -13.90 10.11 -16.88
C THR A 531 -15.31 9.60 -17.16
N GLN A 532 -15.65 8.37 -16.76
CA GLN A 532 -17.00 7.83 -16.79
C GLN A 532 -17.74 8.22 -15.50
N LYS A 533 -18.82 8.94 -15.65
CA LYS A 533 -19.62 9.52 -14.55
C LYS A 533 -21.08 9.14 -14.65
N THR A 534 -21.79 9.26 -13.55
CA THR A 534 -23.24 9.21 -13.51
C THR A 534 -23.79 10.56 -13.07
N GLY A 535 -24.97 10.92 -13.53
CA GLY A 535 -25.63 12.16 -13.16
C GLY A 535 -27.14 12.05 -13.32
N THR A 536 -27.87 12.94 -12.67
CA THR A 536 -29.32 13.06 -12.80
C THR A 536 -29.62 14.21 -13.72
N ILE A 537 -30.35 13.95 -14.81
CA ILE A 537 -30.89 14.96 -15.70
C ILE A 537 -32.35 15.17 -15.29
N SER A 538 -32.73 16.41 -15.00
CA SER A 538 -34.09 16.77 -14.68
C SER A 538 -34.66 17.70 -15.75
N MET A 539 -35.96 17.58 -16.03
CA MET A 539 -36.66 18.38 -17.02
C MET A 539 -38.16 18.47 -16.73
N LYS A 540 -38.79 19.57 -17.11
CA LYS A 540 -40.24 19.77 -16.95
C LYS A 540 -41.00 19.20 -18.13
N GLN A 541 -42.14 18.53 -17.86
CA GLN A 541 -43.10 18.09 -18.86
C GLN A 541 -44.19 19.16 -19.04
N ARG A 542 -44.86 19.12 -20.19
CA ARG A 542 -45.97 20.02 -20.49
C ARG A 542 -47.11 19.95 -19.47
N GLU A 543 -47.28 18.77 -18.84
CA GLU A 543 -48.33 18.54 -17.84
C GLU A 543 -47.97 19.03 -16.43
N GLY A 544 -46.89 19.81 -16.24
CA GLY A 544 -46.47 20.30 -14.92
C GLY A 544 -45.82 19.23 -14.04
N LYS A 545 -45.32 18.13 -14.63
CA LYS A 545 -44.51 17.12 -13.92
C LYS A 545 -43.02 17.36 -14.17
N LYS A 546 -42.18 17.03 -13.20
CA LYS A 546 -40.73 17.03 -13.38
C LYS A 546 -40.24 15.59 -13.54
N VAL A 547 -39.53 15.32 -14.65
CA VAL A 547 -38.91 14.02 -14.93
C VAL A 547 -37.45 14.08 -14.53
N HIS A 548 -36.99 13.11 -13.76
CA HIS A 548 -35.60 12.92 -13.40
C HIS A 548 -35.08 11.62 -14.01
N ILE A 549 -33.96 11.68 -14.69
CA ILE A 549 -33.33 10.54 -15.34
C ILE A 549 -31.92 10.38 -14.78
N ARG A 550 -31.69 9.34 -13.97
CA ARG A 550 -30.35 8.95 -13.51
C ARG A 550 -29.68 8.12 -14.60
N ILE A 551 -28.53 8.57 -15.13
CA ILE A 551 -27.89 7.96 -16.30
C ILE A 551 -26.37 7.98 -16.14
N CYS A 552 -25.71 6.92 -16.63
CA CYS A 552 -24.26 6.89 -16.79
C CYS A 552 -23.83 7.52 -18.12
N SER A 553 -22.75 8.27 -18.12
CA SER A 553 -22.10 8.73 -19.34
C SER A 553 -21.57 7.57 -20.17
N LYS A 554 -21.61 7.69 -21.49
CA LYS A 554 -20.95 6.72 -22.38
C LYS A 554 -19.43 6.76 -22.11
N PRO A 555 -18.78 5.60 -21.93
CA PRO A 555 -17.35 5.56 -21.69
C PRO A 555 -16.57 6.05 -22.92
N ARG A 556 -15.48 6.80 -22.70
CA ARG A 556 -14.55 7.23 -23.74
C ARG A 556 -13.78 6.03 -24.32
N MET A 557 -13.13 6.19 -25.44
CA MET A 557 -12.41 5.10 -26.13
C MET A 557 -11.37 4.41 -25.25
N GLU A 558 -10.63 5.16 -24.44
CA GLU A 558 -9.65 4.62 -23.51
C GLU A 558 -10.31 3.75 -22.43
N VAL A 559 -11.42 4.18 -21.87
CA VAL A 559 -12.22 3.43 -20.89
C VAL A 559 -12.79 2.16 -21.52
N GLN A 560 -13.31 2.26 -22.77
CA GLN A 560 -13.81 1.09 -23.51
C GLN A 560 -12.70 0.06 -23.76
N LYS A 561 -11.46 0.50 -24.08
CA LYS A 561 -10.31 -0.40 -24.25
C LYS A 561 -10.00 -1.17 -22.96
N ILE A 562 -10.04 -0.48 -21.81
CA ILE A 562 -9.80 -1.11 -20.50
C ILE A 562 -10.89 -2.17 -20.22
N TYR A 563 -12.18 -1.83 -20.34
CA TYR A 563 -13.26 -2.81 -20.13
C TYR A 563 -13.18 -4.00 -21.08
N LYS A 564 -12.88 -3.76 -22.37
CA LYS A 564 -12.70 -4.85 -23.35
C LYS A 564 -11.53 -5.77 -22.99
N ALA A 565 -10.39 -5.19 -22.61
CA ALA A 565 -9.21 -5.94 -22.18
C ALA A 565 -9.46 -6.76 -20.92
N MET A 566 -10.34 -6.27 -20.03
CA MET A 566 -10.75 -6.98 -18.82
C MET A 566 -11.83 -8.04 -19.09
N GLY A 567 -12.57 -7.94 -20.19
CA GLY A 567 -13.76 -8.75 -20.44
C GLY A 567 -14.96 -8.32 -19.58
N TYR A 568 -15.04 -7.04 -19.21
CA TYR A 568 -16.04 -6.51 -18.29
C TYR A 568 -17.12 -5.71 -18.99
N GLU A 569 -18.28 -5.59 -18.32
CA GLU A 569 -19.36 -4.74 -18.77
C GLU A 569 -19.01 -3.26 -18.67
N MET A 570 -19.36 -2.48 -19.69
CA MET A 570 -19.00 -1.07 -19.78
C MET A 570 -19.94 -0.14 -19.00
N MET A 571 -21.17 -0.57 -18.79
CA MET A 571 -22.22 0.25 -18.18
C MET A 571 -22.67 -0.37 -16.87
N PRO A 572 -22.48 0.31 -15.72
CA PRO A 572 -22.84 -0.22 -14.40
C PRO A 572 -24.35 -0.34 -14.22
N PHE A 573 -25.12 0.50 -14.87
CA PHE A 573 -26.59 0.44 -14.95
C PHE A 573 -27.08 1.19 -16.18
N TYR A 574 -28.29 0.82 -16.62
CA TYR A 574 -29.01 1.57 -17.60
C TYR A 574 -29.61 2.83 -16.97
N ARG A 575 -30.55 3.43 -17.63
CA ARG A 575 -31.30 4.60 -17.20
C ARG A 575 -32.29 4.22 -16.08
N LYS A 576 -32.32 5.01 -14.98
CA LYS A 576 -33.38 4.98 -13.97
C LYS A 576 -34.21 6.26 -14.13
N LYS A 577 -35.51 6.15 -14.34
CA LYS A 577 -36.44 7.27 -14.55
C LYS A 577 -37.33 7.42 -13.33
N PHE A 578 -37.50 8.66 -12.86
CA PHE A 578 -38.41 9.04 -11.79
C PHE A 578 -39.25 10.22 -12.26
N VAL A 579 -40.55 10.21 -11.97
CA VAL A 579 -41.48 11.29 -12.35
C VAL A 579 -42.14 11.80 -11.07
N PHE A 580 -42.01 13.10 -10.84
CA PHE A 580 -42.61 13.76 -9.68
C PHE A 580 -43.60 14.82 -10.14
N PRO A 581 -44.78 15.00 -9.48
CA PRO A 581 -45.60 16.18 -9.69
C PRO A 581 -44.81 17.41 -9.24
N GLU A 582 -45.05 18.55 -9.92
CA GLU A 582 -44.48 19.83 -9.47
C GLU A 582 -45.09 20.15 -8.11
N SER A 583 -44.24 20.37 -7.07
CA SER A 583 -44.66 20.73 -5.72
C SER A 583 -45.16 22.17 -5.64
#